data_20a594ba5606186ec0ac898218938c4b
#
_entry.id   20a594ba5606186ec0ac898218938c4b
#
_cell.length_a   1.000
_cell.length_b   1.000
_cell.length_c   1.000
_cell.angle_alpha   90.00
_cell.angle_beta   90.00
_cell.angle_gamma   90.00
#
_symmetry.space_group_name_H-M   'P 1'
#
loop_
_entity.id
_entity.type
_entity.pdbx_description
1 polymer ?
#
loop_
_entity_poly.entity_id
_entity_poly.type
_entity_poly.pdbx_seq_one_letter_code
_entity_poly.pdbx_strand_id
1 'polypeptide(L)'
;MKINNVTCELGKKTVKWALLLCLLIFMPLSMSAQAIDEEEDDDEPDEEDEITVVDQNGDEEVIEFPEAMTYDLDSLLNLYMSQTYLDEQDCNMKDVNPEYSKEEYVDRLYRMPCVMEMAYNDVVQKFIDRYSGRLRRSISYMLGASNFYMPIFEEALEMYQLPLELKYLPIIESALNPKAVSRVGAAGLWQFMPATGKQYGLKLNSLVDERRDPVLSSQAAARYLRDLYKIFGDWNLVIAAYNCGPGNVNKAIHRAGGETDYWKIYPHLPRETRGYVPAFIAANYIMNYYCEHNICPMDTRLPLHTDTIHVDRDLHFNQIAAVIGIDVNQLKELNPQYRRNIVNGSSGTASIRMPLPYIMKFIDLQDSIYNYQRSSYHKKRPQVAINEAPSGHAHRPRRSEPDQKSEAPSVNQQDTYGSKGKTRHKKEYQNTPKNNRRRSHGK
;
A
#
# COMPACT_ATOMS: atom_id res chain seq x y z
N MET A 1 -38.89 -42.56 18.36
CA MET A 1 -38.37 -43.06 19.63
C MET A 1 -37.91 -41.87 20.43
N LYS A 2 -38.62 -41.62 21.52
CA LYS A 2 -38.52 -40.59 22.56
C LYS A 2 -37.65 -39.35 22.37
N ILE A 3 -38.36 -38.22 22.21
CA ILE A 3 -37.98 -36.84 22.39
C ILE A 3 -38.05 -36.56 23.91
N ASN A 4 -36.98 -36.05 24.49
CA ASN A 4 -37.05 -35.48 25.87
C ASN A 4 -36.92 -33.96 25.79
N ASN A 5 -38.03 -33.30 26.07
CA ASN A 5 -38.12 -31.88 26.39
C ASN A 5 -37.49 -31.61 27.77
N VAL A 6 -36.62 -30.64 27.87
CA VAL A 6 -36.28 -30.03 29.16
C VAL A 6 -36.67 -28.56 29.08
N THR A 7 -37.74 -28.24 29.80
CA THR A 7 -38.23 -26.91 30.10
C THR A 7 -37.41 -26.33 31.24
N CYS A 8 -36.85 -25.13 31.05
CA CYS A 8 -36.24 -24.38 32.13
C CYS A 8 -37.16 -23.26 32.57
N GLU A 9 -37.50 -23.28 33.86
CA GLU A 9 -38.45 -22.38 34.52
C GLU A 9 -37.86 -20.97 34.72
N LEU A 10 -38.71 -19.98 34.44
CA LEU A 10 -38.49 -18.57 34.79
C LEU A 10 -38.76 -18.33 36.30
N GLY A 11 -37.73 -17.91 37.03
CA GLY A 11 -37.89 -17.36 38.38
C GLY A 11 -38.13 -15.85 38.35
N LYS A 12 -39.36 -15.46 38.66
CA LYS A 12 -39.80 -14.07 38.93
C LYS A 12 -39.19 -13.58 40.24
N LYS A 13 -38.51 -12.44 40.26
CA LYS A 13 -38.33 -11.61 41.45
C LYS A 13 -38.73 -10.17 41.17
N THR A 14 -39.60 -9.73 42.03
CA THR A 14 -40.42 -8.53 42.05
C THR A 14 -39.65 -7.25 42.30
N VAL A 15 -40.13 -6.21 41.62
CA VAL A 15 -39.80 -4.79 41.71
C VAL A 15 -40.22 -4.22 43.08
N LYS A 16 -39.39 -3.37 43.68
CA LYS A 16 -39.80 -2.36 44.64
C LYS A 16 -39.36 -0.98 44.19
N TRP A 17 -40.36 -0.14 44.06
CA TRP A 17 -40.30 1.29 43.79
C TRP A 17 -39.70 2.07 44.96
N ALA A 18 -38.88 3.09 44.68
CA ALA A 18 -38.77 4.27 45.55
C ALA A 18 -38.54 5.50 44.67
N LEU A 19 -39.59 6.33 44.63
CA LEU A 19 -39.59 7.72 44.19
C LEU A 19 -38.77 8.56 45.18
N LEU A 20 -37.93 9.46 44.68
CA LEU A 20 -37.56 10.68 45.40
C LEU A 20 -37.44 11.86 44.44
N LEU A 21 -38.18 12.87 44.75
CA LEU A 21 -38.46 14.12 44.04
C LEU A 21 -37.26 15.09 44.00
N CYS A 22 -37.18 15.81 42.91
CA CYS A 22 -36.85 17.25 42.68
C CYS A 22 -35.92 17.99 43.63
N LEU A 23 -34.91 18.61 43.02
CA LEU A 23 -34.61 20.03 43.26
C LEU A 23 -33.90 20.63 42.06
N LEU A 24 -34.61 21.55 41.39
CA LEU A 24 -34.09 22.47 40.36
C LEU A 24 -33.17 23.48 41.04
N ILE A 25 -31.96 23.60 40.57
CA ILE A 25 -31.16 24.82 40.79
C ILE A 25 -30.70 25.31 39.41
N PHE A 26 -31.28 26.44 39.03
CA PHE A 26 -30.82 27.27 37.90
C PHE A 26 -29.43 27.83 38.25
N MET A 27 -28.47 27.57 37.40
CA MET A 27 -27.28 28.41 37.29
C MET A 27 -27.07 28.84 35.83
N PRO A 28 -26.71 30.11 35.60
CA PRO A 28 -26.55 30.64 34.24
C PRO A 28 -25.28 30.05 33.61
N LEU A 29 -25.42 29.52 32.39
CA LEU A 29 -24.28 29.17 31.53
C LEU A 29 -23.60 30.48 31.03
N SER A 30 -22.47 30.83 31.60
CA SER A 30 -21.51 31.67 30.94
C SER A 30 -20.80 30.86 29.89
N MET A 31 -21.08 31.10 28.60
CA MET A 31 -20.30 30.60 27.47
C MET A 31 -18.94 31.27 27.50
N SER A 32 -17.95 30.59 28.01
CA SER A 32 -16.56 30.88 27.73
C SER A 32 -16.21 30.11 26.43
N ALA A 33 -15.98 30.86 25.36
CA ALA A 33 -15.38 30.30 24.16
C ALA A 33 -13.92 29.98 24.50
N GLN A 34 -13.63 28.72 24.75
CA GLN A 34 -12.27 28.23 24.72
C GLN A 34 -11.86 28.10 23.25
N ALA A 35 -10.86 28.86 22.86
CA ALA A 35 -10.11 28.63 21.66
C ALA A 35 -9.58 27.19 21.70
N ILE A 36 -9.94 26.41 20.70
CA ILE A 36 -9.29 25.13 20.44
C ILE A 36 -7.93 25.53 19.89
N ASP A 37 -6.88 25.43 20.71
CA ASP A 37 -5.52 25.36 20.23
C ASP A 37 -5.46 24.07 19.40
N GLU A 38 -5.32 24.22 18.08
CA GLU A 38 -4.86 23.16 17.21
C GLU A 38 -3.42 22.89 17.64
N GLU A 39 -3.21 21.92 18.53
CA GLU A 39 -1.92 21.28 18.71
C GLU A 39 -1.59 20.65 17.34
N GLU A 40 -0.67 21.26 16.62
CA GLU A 40 0.04 20.60 15.55
C GLU A 40 0.78 19.43 16.22
N ASP A 41 0.19 18.24 16.11
CA ASP A 41 0.89 16.99 16.37
C ASP A 41 2.09 16.96 15.40
N ASP A 42 3.24 17.41 15.88
CA ASP A 42 4.53 17.06 15.32
C ASP A 42 4.69 15.55 15.54
N ASP A 43 4.19 14.77 14.56
CA ASP A 43 4.46 13.34 14.44
C ASP A 43 5.98 13.14 14.23
N GLU A 44 6.77 13.26 15.30
CA GLU A 44 8.06 12.60 15.35
C GLU A 44 7.77 11.08 15.33
N PRO A 45 8.38 10.33 14.40
CA PRO A 45 8.19 8.88 14.37
C PRO A 45 8.60 8.32 15.73
N ASP A 46 7.66 7.61 16.37
CA ASP A 46 7.95 6.91 17.62
C ASP A 46 9.20 6.07 17.42
N GLU A 47 10.19 6.19 18.32
CA GLU A 47 11.45 5.41 18.29
C GLU A 47 11.19 3.88 18.21
N GLU A 48 9.96 3.45 18.53
CA GLU A 48 9.48 2.08 18.43
C GLU A 48 9.23 1.60 16.98
N ASP A 49 9.20 2.49 15.98
CA ASP A 49 8.96 2.13 14.58
C ASP A 49 10.25 1.81 13.80
N GLU A 50 11.41 1.98 14.42
CA GLU A 50 12.70 1.71 13.82
C GLU A 50 13.22 0.30 14.17
N ILE A 51 13.78 -0.39 13.18
CA ILE A 51 14.54 -1.63 13.37
C ILE A 51 16.02 -1.30 13.36
N THR A 52 16.68 -1.37 14.52
CA THR A 52 18.14 -1.19 14.62
C THR A 52 18.86 -2.52 14.45
N VAL A 53 19.84 -2.58 13.55
CA VAL A 53 20.72 -3.73 13.31
C VAL A 53 22.16 -3.29 13.45
N VAL A 54 23.01 -4.19 13.93
CA VAL A 54 24.46 -3.96 13.95
C VAL A 54 25.05 -4.44 12.63
N ASP A 55 25.76 -3.56 11.90
CA ASP A 55 26.41 -3.90 10.66
C ASP A 55 27.66 -4.77 10.86
N GLN A 56 28.32 -5.20 9.76
CA GLN A 56 29.53 -6.03 9.83
C GLN A 56 30.73 -5.32 10.48
N ASN A 57 30.67 -3.99 10.63
CA ASN A 57 31.72 -3.19 11.27
C ASN A 57 31.41 -2.94 12.76
N GLY A 58 30.24 -3.34 13.24
CA GLY A 58 29.77 -3.13 14.60
C GLY A 58 29.03 -1.80 14.79
N ASP A 59 28.72 -1.08 13.71
CA ASP A 59 27.96 0.16 13.74
C ASP A 59 26.44 -0.14 13.76
N GLU A 60 25.68 0.59 14.58
CA GLU A 60 24.23 0.50 14.61
C GLU A 60 23.64 1.16 13.35
N GLU A 61 22.84 0.41 12.60
CA GLU A 61 22.11 0.87 11.43
C GLU A 61 20.60 0.78 11.68
N VAL A 62 19.89 1.89 11.44
CA VAL A 62 18.43 1.92 11.47
C VAL A 62 17.90 1.53 10.10
N ILE A 63 17.03 0.52 10.09
CA ILE A 63 16.33 0.04 8.88
C ILE A 63 14.90 0.53 8.94
N GLU A 64 14.49 1.30 7.92
CA GLU A 64 13.13 1.80 7.79
C GLU A 64 12.15 0.65 7.50
N PHE A 65 11.01 0.69 8.18
CA PHE A 65 9.91 -0.24 7.95
C PHE A 65 9.10 0.19 6.71
N PRO A 66 8.52 -0.74 5.93
CA PRO A 66 7.64 -0.36 4.82
C PRO A 66 6.50 0.55 5.29
N GLU A 67 6.27 1.68 4.60
CA GLU A 67 5.31 2.73 4.98
C GLU A 67 3.91 2.16 5.32
N ALA A 68 3.44 1.18 4.55
CA ALA A 68 2.14 0.54 4.79
C ALA A 68 2.02 -0.23 6.10
N MET A 69 3.15 -0.58 6.72
CA MET A 69 3.20 -1.33 7.98
C MET A 69 3.46 -0.42 9.19
N THR A 70 3.76 0.87 8.96
CA THR A 70 3.92 1.91 10.00
C THR A 70 2.66 2.74 10.15
N TYR A 71 1.83 2.85 9.11
CA TYR A 71 0.56 3.54 9.19
C TYR A 71 -0.36 2.86 10.18
N ASP A 72 -1.02 3.70 10.90
CA ASP A 72 -2.07 3.38 11.86
C ASP A 72 -3.13 2.47 11.20
N LEU A 73 -2.84 1.17 11.20
CA LEU A 73 -3.80 0.13 10.87
C LEU A 73 -4.99 0.19 11.83
N ASP A 74 -4.90 0.98 12.91
CA ASP A 74 -5.96 1.19 13.87
C ASP A 74 -7.21 1.76 13.21
N SER A 75 -7.09 2.63 12.21
CA SER A 75 -8.26 3.11 11.47
C SER A 75 -8.93 2.01 10.63
N LEU A 76 -8.18 1.10 10.04
CA LEU A 76 -8.70 -0.10 9.35
C LEU A 76 -9.17 -1.15 10.35
N LEU A 77 -8.40 -1.38 11.41
CA LEU A 77 -8.77 -2.29 12.50
C LEU A 77 -9.99 -1.78 13.25
N ASN A 78 -10.13 -0.47 13.48
CA ASN A 78 -11.33 0.12 14.10
C ASN A 78 -12.60 -0.12 13.27
N LEU A 79 -12.49 -0.14 11.92
CA LEU A 79 -13.60 -0.53 11.06
C LEU A 79 -14.00 -1.99 11.25
N TYR A 80 -13.10 -2.85 11.70
CA TYR A 80 -13.26 -4.29 11.91
C TYR A 80 -13.21 -4.72 13.38
N MET A 81 -13.02 -3.80 14.34
CA MET A 81 -12.89 -4.11 15.77
C MET A 81 -14.14 -4.75 16.40
N SER A 82 -15.30 -4.69 15.75
CA SER A 82 -16.53 -5.37 16.18
C SER A 82 -16.71 -6.76 15.56
N GLN A 83 -15.72 -7.29 14.86
CA GLN A 83 -15.83 -8.54 14.12
C GLN A 83 -15.28 -9.71 14.93
N THR A 84 -16.05 -10.78 14.92
CA THR A 84 -15.69 -12.07 15.50
C THR A 84 -14.57 -12.72 14.66
N TYR A 85 -13.62 -13.34 15.32
CA TYR A 85 -12.69 -14.25 14.66
C TYR A 85 -13.45 -15.43 14.04
N LEU A 86 -12.91 -15.99 12.97
CA LEU A 86 -13.40 -17.27 12.45
C LEU A 86 -13.35 -18.31 13.57
N ASP A 87 -14.39 -19.06 13.70
CA ASP A 87 -14.78 -19.96 14.80
C ASP A 87 -13.67 -20.29 15.82
N GLU A 88 -13.90 -19.94 17.10
CA GLU A 88 -12.93 -20.14 18.21
C GLU A 88 -12.48 -21.60 18.39
N GLN A 89 -13.12 -22.57 17.70
CA GLN A 89 -12.82 -23.98 17.81
C GLN A 89 -11.57 -24.41 17.05
N ASP A 90 -11.20 -23.72 15.97
CA ASP A 90 -10.08 -24.10 15.11
C ASP A 90 -8.82 -23.26 15.33
N CYS A 91 -8.89 -22.18 16.08
CA CYS A 91 -7.77 -21.28 16.28
C CYS A 91 -7.57 -20.92 17.77
N ASN A 92 -6.52 -21.48 18.38
CA ASN A 92 -6.14 -21.19 19.76
C ASN A 92 -5.36 -19.86 19.83
N MET A 93 -6.05 -18.73 19.68
CA MET A 93 -5.43 -17.44 19.90
C MET A 93 -5.05 -17.28 21.38
N LYS A 94 -3.80 -17.62 21.69
CA LYS A 94 -3.17 -17.22 22.94
C LYS A 94 -2.47 -15.90 22.69
N ASP A 95 -2.59 -14.96 23.60
CA ASP A 95 -1.90 -13.66 23.52
C ASP A 95 -0.35 -13.80 23.64
N VAL A 96 0.14 -15.02 23.64
CA VAL A 96 1.55 -15.35 23.76
C VAL A 96 2.10 -15.72 22.39
N ASN A 97 3.07 -14.95 21.91
CA ASN A 97 3.89 -15.32 20.76
C ASN A 97 4.92 -16.36 21.20
N PRO A 98 4.92 -17.59 20.68
CA PRO A 98 5.94 -18.57 20.99
C PRO A 98 7.31 -18.13 20.45
N GLU A 99 8.35 -18.33 21.27
CA GLU A 99 9.74 -18.14 20.85
C GLU A 99 10.29 -19.45 20.31
N TYR A 100 11.00 -19.36 19.18
CA TYR A 100 11.62 -20.49 18.51
C TYR A 100 13.13 -20.30 18.40
N SER A 101 13.87 -21.41 18.28
CA SER A 101 15.31 -21.34 18.04
C SER A 101 15.62 -20.83 16.61
N LYS A 102 16.83 -20.31 16.43
CA LYS A 102 17.32 -19.87 15.13
C LYS A 102 17.26 -20.99 14.09
N GLU A 103 17.61 -22.20 14.50
CA GLU A 103 17.62 -23.39 13.64
C GLU A 103 16.22 -23.73 13.15
N GLU A 104 15.20 -23.48 13.97
CA GLU A 104 13.81 -23.72 13.58
C GLU A 104 13.31 -22.69 12.57
N TYR A 105 13.66 -21.40 12.72
CA TYR A 105 13.36 -20.39 11.72
C TYR A 105 14.03 -20.69 10.38
N VAL A 106 15.30 -21.10 10.39
CA VAL A 106 16.05 -21.51 9.19
C VAL A 106 15.38 -22.70 8.52
N ASP A 107 15.02 -23.75 9.29
CA ASP A 107 14.38 -24.96 8.77
C ASP A 107 13.01 -24.62 8.16
N ARG A 108 12.21 -23.79 8.81
CA ARG A 108 10.89 -23.36 8.29
C ARG A 108 11.02 -22.58 6.99
N LEU A 109 11.92 -21.60 6.92
CA LEU A 109 12.19 -20.83 5.70
C LEU A 109 12.65 -21.73 4.56
N TYR A 110 13.51 -22.71 4.85
CA TYR A 110 13.99 -23.68 3.86
C TYR A 110 12.88 -24.61 3.35
N ARG A 111 11.93 -24.97 4.19
CA ARG A 111 10.80 -25.87 3.84
C ARG A 111 9.66 -25.17 3.13
N MET A 112 9.63 -23.86 3.08
CA MET A 112 8.58 -23.16 2.33
C MET A 112 8.60 -23.58 0.86
N PRO A 113 7.44 -23.85 0.24
CA PRO A 113 7.36 -24.21 -1.17
C PRO A 113 7.54 -22.98 -2.06
N CYS A 114 8.72 -22.37 -2.02
CA CYS A 114 9.10 -21.17 -2.75
C CYS A 114 10.13 -21.48 -3.83
N VAL A 115 10.05 -20.79 -4.96
CA VAL A 115 11.08 -20.78 -6.00
C VAL A 115 12.20 -19.79 -5.64
N MET A 116 11.84 -18.74 -4.91
CA MET A 116 12.75 -17.68 -4.48
C MET A 116 13.54 -18.10 -3.25
N GLU A 117 14.79 -17.66 -3.16
CA GLU A 117 15.59 -17.86 -1.95
C GLU A 117 15.06 -17.03 -0.78
N MET A 118 14.67 -17.71 0.30
CA MET A 118 14.21 -17.10 1.55
C MET A 118 15.35 -17.15 2.59
N ALA A 119 16.34 -16.26 2.41
CA ALA A 119 17.51 -16.22 3.27
C ALA A 119 17.14 -15.80 4.70
N TYR A 120 17.72 -16.51 5.69
CA TYR A 120 17.65 -16.12 7.09
C TYR A 120 18.86 -15.27 7.48
N ASN A 121 18.61 -14.17 8.18
CA ASN A 121 19.61 -13.37 8.89
C ASN A 121 18.94 -12.57 10.02
N ASP A 122 19.74 -11.85 10.80
CA ASP A 122 19.24 -11.12 11.96
C ASP A 122 18.28 -9.98 11.59
N VAL A 123 18.40 -9.41 10.38
CA VAL A 123 17.45 -8.42 9.86
C VAL A 123 16.09 -9.08 9.60
N VAL A 124 16.07 -10.20 8.89
CA VAL A 124 14.84 -10.96 8.61
C VAL A 124 14.17 -11.41 9.92
N GLN A 125 14.97 -11.84 10.92
CA GLN A 125 14.43 -12.22 12.23
C GLN A 125 13.68 -11.07 12.89
N LYS A 126 14.23 -9.86 12.89
CA LYS A 126 13.58 -8.69 13.48
C LYS A 126 12.25 -8.35 12.81
N PHE A 127 12.15 -8.53 11.49
CA PHE A 127 10.87 -8.37 10.77
C PHE A 127 9.87 -9.49 11.15
N ILE A 128 10.31 -10.73 11.29
CA ILE A 128 9.46 -11.84 11.77
C ILE A 128 8.94 -11.53 13.17
N ASP A 129 9.81 -11.11 14.09
CA ASP A 129 9.45 -10.76 15.47
C ASP A 129 8.42 -9.62 15.52
N ARG A 130 8.58 -8.62 14.66
CA ARG A 130 7.64 -7.51 14.57
C ARG A 130 6.27 -7.96 14.04
N TYR A 131 6.22 -8.80 13.01
CA TYR A 131 4.97 -9.32 12.46
C TYR A 131 4.25 -10.26 13.44
N SER A 132 4.97 -11.14 14.10
CA SER A 132 4.41 -12.06 15.10
C SER A 132 4.12 -11.41 16.44
N GLY A 133 4.73 -10.27 16.74
CA GLY A 133 4.58 -9.46 17.97
C GLY A 133 3.63 -8.27 17.78
N ARG A 134 4.19 -7.06 17.64
CA ARG A 134 3.44 -5.79 17.61
C ARG A 134 2.37 -5.76 16.50
N LEU A 135 2.70 -6.25 15.29
CA LEU A 135 1.78 -6.24 14.14
C LEU A 135 0.89 -7.49 14.05
N ARG A 136 0.84 -8.31 15.08
CA ARG A 136 0.07 -9.53 15.16
C ARG A 136 -1.39 -9.35 14.74
N ARG A 137 -2.01 -8.26 15.21
CA ARG A 137 -3.41 -7.93 14.92
C ARG A 137 -3.61 -7.56 13.45
N SER A 138 -2.68 -6.83 12.89
CA SER A 138 -2.65 -6.50 11.45
C SER A 138 -2.47 -7.74 10.60
N ILE A 139 -1.61 -8.67 11.01
CA ILE A 139 -1.45 -9.98 10.34
C ILE A 139 -2.76 -10.77 10.41
N SER A 140 -3.46 -10.79 11.53
CA SER A 140 -4.78 -11.43 11.66
C SER A 140 -5.80 -10.91 10.64
N TYR A 141 -5.86 -9.57 10.45
CA TYR A 141 -6.68 -8.96 9.39
C TYR A 141 -6.22 -9.38 7.99
N MET A 142 -4.92 -9.31 7.70
CA MET A 142 -4.38 -9.67 6.39
C MET A 142 -4.61 -11.15 6.06
N LEU A 143 -4.52 -12.04 7.04
CA LEU A 143 -4.88 -13.46 6.89
C LEU A 143 -6.35 -13.63 6.49
N GLY A 144 -7.26 -12.91 7.14
CA GLY A 144 -8.68 -12.94 6.77
C GLY A 144 -8.93 -12.39 5.36
N ALA A 145 -8.32 -11.25 5.03
CA ALA A 145 -8.44 -10.61 3.73
C ALA A 145 -7.78 -11.45 2.60
N SER A 146 -6.77 -12.24 2.93
CA SER A 146 -6.05 -13.09 1.98
C SER A 146 -6.96 -14.10 1.27
N ASN A 147 -8.00 -14.59 1.95
CA ASN A 147 -8.99 -15.50 1.35
C ASN A 147 -9.68 -14.90 0.11
N PHE A 148 -9.82 -13.57 0.07
CA PHE A 148 -10.40 -12.87 -1.07
C PHE A 148 -9.35 -12.45 -2.10
N TYR A 149 -8.21 -11.92 -1.66
CA TYR A 149 -7.23 -11.31 -2.57
C TYR A 149 -6.23 -12.30 -3.17
N MET A 150 -5.79 -13.32 -2.43
CA MET A 150 -4.75 -14.24 -2.90
C MET A 150 -5.12 -14.97 -4.20
N PRO A 151 -6.36 -15.47 -4.40
CA PRO A 151 -6.72 -16.09 -5.68
C PRO A 151 -6.59 -15.12 -6.88
N ILE A 152 -6.89 -13.83 -6.69
CA ILE A 152 -6.75 -12.81 -7.73
C ILE A 152 -5.28 -12.56 -8.08
N PHE A 153 -4.40 -12.56 -7.06
CA PHE A 153 -2.97 -12.37 -7.25
C PHE A 153 -2.33 -13.58 -7.91
N GLU A 154 -2.70 -14.79 -7.45
CA GLU A 154 -2.23 -16.05 -8.01
C GLU A 154 -2.59 -16.17 -9.49
N GLU A 155 -3.84 -15.92 -9.87
CA GLU A 155 -4.28 -15.91 -11.28
C GLU A 155 -3.42 -14.97 -12.14
N ALA A 156 -3.16 -13.75 -11.65
CA ALA A 156 -2.33 -12.79 -12.36
C ALA A 156 -0.86 -13.23 -12.48
N LEU A 157 -0.29 -13.83 -11.43
CA LEU A 157 1.09 -14.33 -11.43
C LEU A 157 1.25 -15.55 -12.34
N GLU A 158 0.33 -16.50 -12.27
CA GLU A 158 0.30 -17.70 -13.12
C GLU A 158 0.19 -17.34 -14.61
N MET A 159 -0.65 -16.36 -14.97
CA MET A 159 -0.80 -15.89 -16.36
C MET A 159 0.54 -15.48 -16.97
N TYR A 160 1.47 -14.99 -16.17
CA TYR A 160 2.80 -14.56 -16.61
C TYR A 160 3.92 -15.50 -16.18
N GLN A 161 3.61 -16.67 -15.64
CA GLN A 161 4.55 -17.71 -15.19
C GLN A 161 5.56 -17.18 -14.16
N LEU A 162 5.06 -16.43 -13.18
CA LEU A 162 5.85 -15.83 -12.11
C LEU A 162 5.75 -16.66 -10.82
N PRO A 163 6.75 -16.60 -9.94
CA PRO A 163 6.70 -17.23 -8.63
C PRO A 163 5.47 -16.79 -7.83
N LEU A 164 4.74 -17.75 -7.24
CA LEU A 164 3.50 -17.47 -6.52
C LEU A 164 3.73 -16.77 -5.18
N GLU A 165 4.91 -16.90 -4.60
CA GLU A 165 5.29 -16.19 -3.38
C GLU A 165 5.27 -14.65 -3.55
N LEU A 166 5.36 -14.13 -4.78
CA LEU A 166 5.19 -12.70 -5.08
C LEU A 166 3.80 -12.15 -4.70
N LYS A 167 2.81 -13.03 -4.49
CA LYS A 167 1.47 -12.65 -3.98
C LYS A 167 1.52 -11.97 -2.61
N TYR A 168 2.62 -12.10 -1.88
CA TYR A 168 2.78 -11.47 -0.57
C TYR A 168 3.36 -10.04 -0.64
N LEU A 169 3.74 -9.52 -1.83
CA LEU A 169 4.13 -8.11 -1.98
C LEU A 169 3.03 -7.12 -1.52
N PRO A 170 1.74 -7.30 -1.85
CA PRO A 170 0.69 -6.40 -1.36
C PRO A 170 0.53 -6.35 0.17
N ILE A 171 1.08 -7.32 0.90
CA ILE A 171 1.13 -7.28 2.36
C ILE A 171 2.02 -6.13 2.83
N ILE A 172 3.24 -6.05 2.28
CA ILE A 172 4.21 -5.00 2.64
C ILE A 172 3.94 -3.67 1.93
N GLU A 173 3.18 -3.66 0.83
CA GLU A 173 2.85 -2.45 0.08
C GLU A 173 1.63 -1.70 0.64
N SER A 174 0.61 -2.42 1.08
CA SER A 174 -0.68 -1.82 1.42
C SER A 174 -1.40 -2.49 2.61
N ALA A 175 -0.79 -3.48 3.27
CA ALA A 175 -1.47 -4.34 4.23
C ALA A 175 -2.80 -4.92 3.69
N LEU A 176 -2.84 -5.24 2.40
CA LEU A 176 -4.02 -5.67 1.64
C LEU A 176 -5.16 -4.64 1.60
N ASN A 177 -4.86 -3.35 1.74
CA ASN A 177 -5.83 -2.27 1.61
C ASN A 177 -5.89 -1.72 0.16
N PRO A 178 -6.96 -2.00 -0.62
CA PRO A 178 -7.06 -1.52 -1.99
C PRO A 178 -7.26 0.00 -2.09
N LYS A 179 -7.57 0.67 -0.97
CA LYS A 179 -7.77 2.13 -0.90
C LYS A 179 -6.52 2.88 -0.43
N ALA A 180 -5.47 2.17 -0.04
CA ALA A 180 -4.23 2.77 0.43
C ALA A 180 -3.65 3.79 -0.56
N VAL A 181 -3.14 4.91 -0.03
CA VAL A 181 -2.46 5.95 -0.81
C VAL A 181 -1.29 6.45 0.02
N SER A 182 -0.08 6.30 -0.52
CA SER A 182 1.14 6.78 0.16
C SER A 182 1.30 8.30 0.10
N ARG A 183 2.19 8.87 0.93
CA ARG A 183 2.52 10.30 0.93
C ARG A 183 3.01 10.80 -0.44
N VAL A 184 3.65 9.94 -1.22
CA VAL A 184 4.15 10.25 -2.57
C VAL A 184 3.16 9.95 -3.69
N GLY A 185 1.94 9.49 -3.35
CA GLY A 185 0.85 9.27 -4.29
C GLY A 185 0.82 7.89 -4.96
N ALA A 186 1.57 6.91 -4.47
CA ALA A 186 1.36 5.52 -4.81
C ALA A 186 -0.02 5.07 -4.33
N ALA A 187 -0.70 4.15 -5.01
CA ALA A 187 -2.06 3.77 -4.62
C ALA A 187 -2.41 2.31 -4.94
N GLY A 188 -3.33 1.76 -4.13
CA GLY A 188 -3.92 0.44 -4.29
C GLY A 188 -3.10 -0.68 -3.68
N LEU A 189 -3.54 -1.93 -3.88
CA LEU A 189 -2.91 -3.14 -3.30
C LEU A 189 -1.41 -3.25 -3.61
N TRP A 190 -1.02 -2.87 -4.82
CA TRP A 190 0.33 -2.97 -5.36
C TRP A 190 1.10 -1.64 -5.34
N GLN A 191 0.58 -0.61 -4.69
CA GLN A 191 1.17 0.72 -4.54
C GLN A 191 1.80 1.29 -5.82
N PHE A 192 1.06 1.24 -6.92
CA PHE A 192 1.53 1.83 -8.17
C PHE A 192 1.64 3.34 -8.08
N MET A 193 2.80 3.87 -8.45
CA MET A 193 2.95 5.29 -8.79
C MET A 193 2.10 5.62 -10.03
N PRO A 194 1.55 6.85 -10.15
CA PRO A 194 0.72 7.22 -11.30
C PRO A 194 1.38 6.98 -12.66
N ALA A 195 2.65 7.32 -12.81
CA ALA A 195 3.41 7.13 -14.05
C ALA A 195 3.55 5.65 -14.40
N THR A 196 3.96 4.83 -13.45
CA THR A 196 4.14 3.39 -13.65
C THR A 196 2.80 2.71 -13.92
N GLY A 197 1.73 3.06 -13.18
CA GLY A 197 0.40 2.52 -13.44
C GLY A 197 -0.07 2.79 -14.88
N LYS A 198 0.08 4.02 -15.37
CA LYS A 198 -0.26 4.38 -16.76
C LYS A 198 0.60 3.63 -17.78
N GLN A 199 1.90 3.46 -17.52
CA GLN A 199 2.82 2.70 -18.38
C GLN A 199 2.35 1.26 -18.55
N TYR A 200 1.79 0.65 -17.49
CA TYR A 200 1.25 -0.70 -17.52
C TYR A 200 -0.25 -0.76 -17.86
N GLY A 201 -0.82 0.34 -18.38
CA GLY A 201 -2.16 0.38 -19.00
C GLY A 201 -3.30 0.67 -18.02
N LEU A 202 -3.02 1.06 -16.76
CA LEU A 202 -4.04 1.43 -15.80
C LEU A 202 -4.59 2.83 -16.08
N LYS A 203 -5.91 2.98 -16.05
CA LYS A 203 -6.60 4.26 -16.26
C LYS A 203 -6.67 5.03 -14.94
N LEU A 204 -6.25 6.29 -15.01
CA LEU A 204 -6.28 7.22 -13.88
C LEU A 204 -6.97 8.51 -14.30
N ASN A 205 -8.12 8.80 -13.70
CA ASN A 205 -8.84 10.05 -13.91
C ASN A 205 -9.69 10.42 -12.66
N SER A 206 -10.47 11.49 -12.76
CA SER A 206 -11.30 11.99 -11.65
C SER A 206 -12.43 11.04 -11.20
N LEU A 207 -12.82 10.06 -12.03
CA LEU A 207 -13.86 9.09 -11.73
C LEU A 207 -13.31 7.70 -11.42
N VAL A 208 -12.22 7.30 -12.08
CA VAL A 208 -11.65 5.95 -12.01
C VAL A 208 -10.15 6.02 -11.68
N ASP A 209 -9.73 5.15 -10.80
CA ASP A 209 -8.33 4.88 -10.47
C ASP A 209 -8.11 3.36 -10.46
N GLU A 210 -7.71 2.80 -11.61
CA GLU A 210 -7.55 1.36 -11.79
C GLU A 210 -6.35 0.78 -11.02
N ARG A 211 -5.50 1.61 -10.40
CA ARG A 211 -4.48 1.13 -9.44
C ARG A 211 -5.12 0.47 -8.22
N ARG A 212 -6.37 0.85 -7.90
CA ARG A 212 -7.16 0.31 -6.80
C ARG A 212 -7.99 -0.92 -7.22
N ASP A 213 -8.14 -1.20 -8.52
CA ASP A 213 -8.83 -2.39 -9.00
C ASP A 213 -7.99 -3.63 -8.71
N PRO A 214 -8.48 -4.60 -7.91
CA PRO A 214 -7.68 -5.76 -7.53
C PRO A 214 -7.20 -6.59 -8.71
N VAL A 215 -8.02 -6.75 -9.75
CA VAL A 215 -7.68 -7.59 -10.92
C VAL A 215 -6.74 -6.86 -11.86
N LEU A 216 -7.12 -5.63 -12.28
CA LEU A 216 -6.35 -4.88 -13.26
C LEU A 216 -4.97 -4.49 -12.72
N SER A 217 -4.89 -4.09 -11.43
CA SER A 217 -3.61 -3.77 -10.81
C SER A 217 -2.72 -5.00 -10.63
N SER A 218 -3.28 -6.18 -10.32
CA SER A 218 -2.50 -7.42 -10.22
C SER A 218 -1.92 -7.84 -11.55
N GLN A 219 -2.70 -7.77 -12.64
CA GLN A 219 -2.18 -8.02 -13.99
C GLN A 219 -1.09 -7.02 -14.40
N ALA A 220 -1.25 -5.75 -14.03
CA ALA A 220 -0.22 -4.73 -14.27
C ALA A 220 1.05 -5.02 -13.46
N ALA A 221 0.93 -5.40 -12.18
CA ALA A 221 2.05 -5.76 -11.31
C ALA A 221 2.80 -6.98 -11.82
N ALA A 222 2.10 -8.03 -12.24
CA ALA A 222 2.72 -9.22 -12.82
C ALA A 222 3.53 -8.86 -14.09
N ARG A 223 3.00 -7.99 -14.98
CA ARG A 223 3.78 -7.51 -16.13
C ARG A 223 5.00 -6.70 -15.72
N TYR A 224 4.89 -5.84 -14.73
CA TYR A 224 6.01 -5.04 -14.22
C TYR A 224 7.09 -5.92 -13.59
N LEU A 225 6.72 -6.85 -12.72
CA LEU A 225 7.64 -7.81 -12.10
C LEU A 225 8.36 -8.66 -13.17
N ARG A 226 7.63 -9.17 -14.16
CA ARG A 226 8.23 -9.88 -15.29
C ARG A 226 9.26 -9.04 -16.04
N ASP A 227 8.97 -7.76 -16.28
CA ASP A 227 9.87 -6.88 -17.02
C ASP A 227 11.10 -6.50 -16.18
N LEU A 228 10.96 -6.38 -14.86
CA LEU A 228 12.10 -6.24 -13.93
C LEU A 228 12.95 -7.51 -13.90
N TYR A 229 12.34 -8.70 -13.93
CA TYR A 229 13.09 -9.96 -13.97
C TYR A 229 13.92 -10.11 -15.25
N LYS A 230 13.45 -9.63 -16.38
CA LYS A 230 14.24 -9.59 -17.62
C LYS A 230 15.50 -8.72 -17.49
N ILE A 231 15.49 -7.73 -16.61
CA ILE A 231 16.63 -6.83 -16.37
C ILE A 231 17.64 -7.47 -15.42
N PHE A 232 17.17 -8.05 -14.32
CA PHE A 232 18.04 -8.47 -13.22
C PHE A 232 18.30 -9.97 -13.16
N GLY A 233 17.35 -10.82 -13.61
CA GLY A 233 17.47 -12.29 -13.54
C GLY A 233 17.48 -12.87 -12.13
N ASP A 234 17.37 -12.04 -11.10
CA ASP A 234 17.35 -12.39 -9.69
C ASP A 234 16.15 -11.78 -8.99
N TRP A 235 15.40 -12.56 -8.21
CA TRP A 235 14.16 -12.11 -7.63
C TRP A 235 14.35 -11.13 -6.47
N ASN A 236 15.39 -11.26 -5.66
CA ASN A 236 15.66 -10.31 -4.58
C ASN A 236 15.99 -8.92 -5.16
N LEU A 237 16.73 -8.87 -6.27
CA LEU A 237 16.97 -7.63 -7.02
C LEU A 237 15.68 -7.09 -7.66
N VAL A 238 14.81 -7.96 -8.15
CA VAL A 238 13.49 -7.57 -8.69
C VAL A 238 12.63 -6.91 -7.61
N ILE A 239 12.55 -7.51 -6.43
CA ILE A 239 11.81 -6.96 -5.29
C ILE A 239 12.39 -5.62 -4.86
N ALA A 240 13.71 -5.50 -4.75
CA ALA A 240 14.36 -4.22 -4.47
C ALA A 240 14.07 -3.17 -5.55
N ALA A 241 14.08 -3.58 -6.83
CA ALA A 241 13.79 -2.69 -7.96
C ALA A 241 12.32 -2.30 -8.05
N TYR A 242 11.40 -3.14 -7.58
CA TYR A 242 9.98 -2.81 -7.46
C TYR A 242 9.78 -1.61 -6.53
N ASN A 243 10.46 -1.62 -5.38
CA ASN A 243 10.40 -0.55 -4.39
C ASN A 243 11.11 0.74 -4.87
N CYS A 244 12.41 0.69 -5.17
CA CYS A 244 13.18 1.91 -5.45
C CYS A 244 13.39 2.23 -6.92
N GLY A 245 12.89 1.39 -7.81
CA GLY A 245 13.08 1.48 -9.26
C GLY A 245 14.41 0.89 -9.74
N PRO A 246 14.45 0.36 -10.99
CA PRO A 246 15.61 -0.34 -11.53
C PRO A 246 16.88 0.52 -11.62
N GLY A 247 16.72 1.84 -11.77
CA GLY A 247 17.86 2.77 -11.81
C GLY A 247 18.65 2.83 -10.51
N ASN A 248 17.99 2.73 -9.35
CA ASN A 248 18.66 2.77 -8.04
C ASN A 248 19.34 1.44 -7.73
N VAL A 249 18.75 0.31 -8.09
CA VAL A 249 19.40 -1.01 -7.98
C VAL A 249 20.65 -1.08 -8.87
N ASN A 250 20.58 -0.62 -10.12
CA ASN A 250 21.75 -0.56 -11.00
C ASN A 250 22.89 0.33 -10.44
N LYS A 251 22.55 1.45 -9.80
CA LYS A 251 23.55 2.29 -9.10
C LYS A 251 24.20 1.55 -7.92
N ALA A 252 23.41 0.78 -7.16
CA ALA A 252 23.91 -0.02 -6.05
C ALA A 252 24.85 -1.13 -6.55
N ILE A 253 24.48 -1.87 -7.60
CA ILE A 253 25.31 -2.86 -8.29
C ILE A 253 26.64 -2.23 -8.74
N HIS A 254 26.59 -1.06 -9.39
CA HIS A 254 27.80 -0.38 -9.84
C HIS A 254 28.71 0.03 -8.66
N ARG A 255 28.13 0.54 -7.56
CA ARG A 255 28.89 0.90 -6.34
C ARG A 255 29.53 -0.30 -5.65
N ALA A 256 28.87 -1.47 -5.76
CA ALA A 256 29.37 -2.75 -5.24
C ALA A 256 30.36 -3.44 -6.18
N GLY A 257 30.88 -2.76 -7.21
CA GLY A 257 31.87 -3.33 -8.13
C GLY A 257 31.31 -4.31 -9.16
N GLY A 258 30.00 -4.30 -9.40
CA GLY A 258 29.31 -5.19 -10.33
C GLY A 258 28.69 -6.43 -9.71
N GLU A 259 28.68 -6.53 -8.37
CA GLU A 259 28.00 -7.61 -7.65
C GLU A 259 26.49 -7.57 -7.89
N THR A 260 25.89 -8.75 -8.12
CA THR A 260 24.45 -8.91 -8.40
C THR A 260 23.72 -9.69 -7.30
N ASP A 261 24.40 -10.00 -6.20
CA ASP A 261 23.78 -10.56 -4.99
C ASP A 261 23.16 -9.43 -4.17
N TYR A 262 21.87 -9.56 -3.80
CA TYR A 262 21.14 -8.54 -3.02
C TYR A 262 21.86 -8.20 -1.72
N TRP A 263 22.33 -9.20 -0.96
CA TRP A 263 22.95 -8.99 0.34
C TRP A 263 24.33 -8.31 0.24
N LYS A 264 25.01 -8.47 -0.88
CA LYS A 264 26.28 -7.76 -1.16
C LYS A 264 26.06 -6.31 -1.57
N ILE A 265 24.97 -6.02 -2.31
CA ILE A 265 24.64 -4.63 -2.70
C ILE A 265 23.84 -3.90 -1.63
N TYR A 266 23.36 -4.59 -0.61
CA TYR A 266 22.53 -4.09 0.48
C TYR A 266 23.04 -2.75 1.07
N PRO A 267 24.32 -2.57 1.44
CA PRO A 267 24.83 -1.31 2.00
C PRO A 267 24.75 -0.12 1.03
N HIS A 268 24.61 -0.39 -0.27
CA HIS A 268 24.58 0.62 -1.34
C HIS A 268 23.15 0.97 -1.78
N LEU A 269 22.14 0.26 -1.30
CA LEU A 269 20.73 0.53 -1.56
C LEU A 269 20.24 1.73 -0.74
N PRO A 270 19.16 2.41 -1.18
CA PRO A 270 18.44 3.37 -0.33
C PRO A 270 18.01 2.72 0.99
N ARG A 271 18.00 3.47 2.09
CA ARG A 271 17.64 2.94 3.42
C ARG A 271 16.29 2.21 3.43
N GLU A 272 15.26 2.84 2.90
CA GLU A 272 13.92 2.27 2.73
C GLU A 272 13.96 0.90 2.02
N THR A 273 14.76 0.77 0.96
CA THR A 273 14.86 -0.45 0.15
C THR A 273 15.61 -1.58 0.88
N ARG A 274 16.49 -1.26 1.82
CA ARG A 274 17.20 -2.28 2.60
C ARG A 274 16.27 -3.12 3.45
N GLY A 275 15.23 -2.53 4.01
CA GLY A 275 14.19 -3.25 4.76
C GLY A 275 13.21 -4.03 3.89
N TYR A 276 13.12 -3.73 2.60
CA TYR A 276 12.01 -4.21 1.77
C TYR A 276 12.07 -5.72 1.45
N VAL A 277 13.24 -6.26 1.09
CA VAL A 277 13.41 -7.72 0.88
C VAL A 277 13.31 -8.50 2.19
N PRO A 278 13.95 -8.09 3.29
CA PRO A 278 13.71 -8.71 4.59
C PRO A 278 12.24 -8.71 5.01
N ALA A 279 11.52 -7.60 4.82
CA ALA A 279 10.09 -7.51 5.09
C ALA A 279 9.28 -8.50 4.23
N PHE A 280 9.62 -8.64 2.95
CA PHE A 280 8.99 -9.60 2.05
C PHE A 280 9.22 -11.06 2.50
N ILE A 281 10.45 -11.42 2.88
CA ILE A 281 10.75 -12.76 3.40
C ILE A 281 9.96 -13.02 4.68
N ALA A 282 9.93 -12.07 5.60
CA ALA A 282 9.18 -12.18 6.85
C ALA A 282 7.65 -12.25 6.61
N ALA A 283 7.11 -11.52 5.61
CA ALA A 283 5.71 -11.62 5.22
C ALA A 283 5.37 -13.02 4.69
N ASN A 284 6.23 -13.57 3.82
CA ASN A 284 6.08 -14.95 3.36
C ASN A 284 6.10 -15.93 4.54
N TYR A 285 7.04 -15.77 5.46
CA TYR A 285 7.13 -16.62 6.63
C TYR A 285 5.87 -16.56 7.48
N ILE A 286 5.44 -15.38 7.91
CA ILE A 286 4.31 -15.24 8.83
C ILE A 286 2.98 -15.68 8.22
N MET A 287 2.79 -15.46 6.92
CA MET A 287 1.58 -15.90 6.22
C MET A 287 1.50 -17.41 6.01
N ASN A 288 2.62 -18.13 6.10
CA ASN A 288 2.66 -19.60 6.04
C ASN A 288 2.68 -20.26 7.44
N TYR A 289 3.26 -19.58 8.44
CA TYR A 289 3.45 -20.14 9.79
C TYR A 289 2.67 -19.36 10.88
N TYR A 290 1.56 -18.71 10.51
CA TYR A 290 0.75 -17.93 11.45
C TYR A 290 0.17 -18.77 12.60
N CYS A 291 -0.19 -20.04 12.35
CA CYS A 291 -0.70 -20.95 13.38
C CYS A 291 0.36 -21.21 14.47
N GLU A 292 1.61 -21.40 14.07
CA GLU A 292 2.74 -21.62 14.97
C GLU A 292 2.99 -20.42 15.88
N HIS A 293 2.64 -19.22 15.39
CA HIS A 293 2.69 -17.98 16.16
C HIS A 293 1.39 -17.67 16.90
N ASN A 294 0.45 -18.62 16.99
CA ASN A 294 -0.88 -18.43 17.60
C ASN A 294 -1.65 -17.24 17.02
N ILE A 295 -1.54 -16.94 15.73
CA ILE A 295 -2.28 -15.88 15.04
C ILE A 295 -3.44 -16.52 14.30
N CYS A 296 -4.64 -15.96 14.45
CA CYS A 296 -5.85 -16.44 13.77
C CYS A 296 -6.32 -15.45 12.71
N PRO A 297 -6.82 -15.92 11.55
CA PRO A 297 -7.46 -15.07 10.58
C PRO A 297 -8.68 -14.34 11.18
N MET A 298 -8.82 -13.05 10.88
CA MET A 298 -9.99 -12.24 11.25
C MET A 298 -11.09 -12.38 10.19
N ASP A 299 -12.37 -12.37 10.60
CA ASP A 299 -13.48 -12.27 9.65
C ASP A 299 -13.55 -10.86 9.05
N THR A 300 -13.24 -10.74 7.76
CA THR A 300 -13.23 -9.47 7.02
C THR A 300 -14.54 -9.15 6.32
N ARG A 301 -15.55 -10.02 6.40
CA ARG A 301 -16.83 -9.91 5.66
C ARG A 301 -16.67 -9.77 4.14
N LEU A 302 -15.47 -9.98 3.60
CA LEU A 302 -15.28 -10.04 2.17
C LEU A 302 -15.92 -11.33 1.64
N PRO A 303 -16.76 -11.26 0.59
CA PRO A 303 -17.45 -12.45 0.10
C PRO A 303 -16.47 -13.40 -0.57
N LEU A 304 -16.57 -14.69 -0.23
CA LEU A 304 -15.71 -15.74 -0.81
C LEU A 304 -15.93 -15.91 -2.32
N HIS A 305 -17.15 -15.69 -2.80
CA HIS A 305 -17.51 -15.89 -4.20
C HIS A 305 -18.07 -14.60 -4.80
N THR A 306 -17.33 -14.03 -5.72
CA THR A 306 -17.72 -12.85 -6.49
C THR A 306 -17.57 -13.12 -7.97
N ASP A 307 -18.33 -12.38 -8.77
CA ASP A 307 -18.15 -12.35 -10.21
C ASP A 307 -18.23 -10.91 -10.71
N THR A 308 -17.92 -10.70 -11.98
CA THR A 308 -17.80 -9.38 -12.61
C THR A 308 -18.78 -9.26 -13.77
N ILE A 309 -19.54 -8.18 -13.77
CA ILE A 309 -20.40 -7.80 -14.88
C ILE A 309 -19.79 -6.63 -15.64
N HIS A 310 -19.79 -6.71 -16.97
CA HIS A 310 -19.40 -5.62 -17.83
C HIS A 310 -20.63 -4.77 -18.18
N VAL A 311 -20.48 -3.46 -18.08
CA VAL A 311 -21.52 -2.48 -18.39
C VAL A 311 -20.99 -1.46 -19.40
N ASP A 312 -21.87 -1.04 -20.31
CA ASP A 312 -21.61 -0.11 -21.41
C ASP A 312 -22.31 1.24 -21.23
N ARG A 313 -23.05 1.41 -20.15
CA ARG A 313 -23.79 2.63 -19.78
C ARG A 313 -23.34 3.12 -18.40
N ASP A 314 -23.46 4.42 -18.17
CA ASP A 314 -23.15 5.00 -16.86
C ASP A 314 -24.16 4.54 -15.82
N LEU A 315 -23.63 4.16 -14.64
CA LEU A 315 -24.40 3.71 -13.48
C LEU A 315 -23.88 4.37 -12.20
N HIS A 316 -24.75 4.50 -11.24
CA HIS A 316 -24.38 4.88 -9.87
C HIS A 316 -24.65 3.69 -8.92
N PHE A 317 -23.76 3.42 -7.95
CA PHE A 317 -23.93 2.31 -6.99
C PHE A 317 -25.26 2.33 -6.27
N ASN A 318 -25.79 3.53 -5.97
CA ASN A 318 -27.11 3.64 -5.32
C ASN A 318 -28.25 3.15 -6.21
N GLN A 319 -28.13 3.21 -7.54
CA GLN A 319 -29.15 2.64 -8.45
C GLN A 319 -29.15 1.11 -8.35
N ILE A 320 -27.97 0.52 -8.33
CA ILE A 320 -27.82 -0.93 -8.17
C ILE A 320 -28.34 -1.35 -6.80
N ALA A 321 -27.88 -0.70 -5.74
CA ALA A 321 -28.28 -1.00 -4.36
C ALA A 321 -29.80 -0.93 -4.14
N ALA A 322 -30.45 0.12 -4.68
CA ALA A 322 -31.90 0.32 -4.54
C ALA A 322 -32.74 -0.74 -5.25
N VAL A 323 -32.28 -1.25 -6.40
CA VAL A 323 -33.06 -2.19 -7.22
C VAL A 323 -32.84 -3.64 -6.82
N ILE A 324 -31.58 -4.05 -6.58
CA ILE A 324 -31.28 -5.46 -6.27
C ILE A 324 -31.08 -5.75 -4.79
N GLY A 325 -31.08 -4.71 -3.93
CA GLY A 325 -31.01 -4.86 -2.48
C GLY A 325 -29.61 -5.20 -1.94
N ILE A 326 -28.53 -4.92 -2.69
CA ILE A 326 -27.15 -5.06 -2.21
C ILE A 326 -26.75 -3.87 -1.35
N ASP A 327 -25.94 -4.09 -0.31
CA ASP A 327 -25.37 -2.98 0.45
C ASP A 327 -24.42 -2.14 -0.43
N VAL A 328 -24.64 -0.82 -0.41
CA VAL A 328 -23.82 0.12 -1.19
C VAL A 328 -22.36 0.15 -0.71
N ASN A 329 -22.10 -0.11 0.59
CA ASN A 329 -20.74 -0.17 1.12
C ASN A 329 -20.03 -1.42 0.63
N GLN A 330 -20.71 -2.56 0.55
CA GLN A 330 -20.16 -3.78 -0.05
C GLN A 330 -19.80 -3.56 -1.52
N LEU A 331 -20.65 -2.85 -2.30
CA LEU A 331 -20.29 -2.47 -3.67
C LEU A 331 -19.04 -1.59 -3.75
N LYS A 332 -18.87 -0.62 -2.82
CA LYS A 332 -17.68 0.25 -2.75
C LYS A 332 -16.41 -0.52 -2.36
N GLU A 333 -16.52 -1.50 -1.49
CA GLU A 333 -15.41 -2.34 -1.06
C GLU A 333 -14.92 -3.23 -2.19
N LEU A 334 -15.86 -3.82 -2.92
CA LEU A 334 -15.55 -4.70 -4.06
C LEU A 334 -15.12 -3.94 -5.32
N ASN A 335 -15.35 -2.62 -5.39
CA ASN A 335 -15.07 -1.78 -6.56
C ASN A 335 -14.36 -0.48 -6.17
N PRO A 336 -13.21 -0.54 -5.49
CA PRO A 336 -12.51 0.62 -4.94
C PRO A 336 -11.95 1.57 -6.01
N GLN A 337 -11.87 1.13 -7.27
CA GLN A 337 -11.45 1.93 -8.41
C GLN A 337 -12.40 3.09 -8.72
N TYR A 338 -13.69 3.01 -8.34
CA TYR A 338 -14.68 4.05 -8.63
C TYR A 338 -14.71 5.12 -7.53
N ARG A 339 -14.08 6.26 -7.77
CA ARG A 339 -13.88 7.32 -6.77
C ARG A 339 -15.16 7.99 -6.27
N ARG A 340 -16.22 7.99 -7.08
CA ARG A 340 -17.47 8.72 -6.77
C ARG A 340 -18.71 7.84 -6.83
N ASN A 341 -18.54 6.54 -6.67
CA ASN A 341 -19.61 5.54 -6.81
C ASN A 341 -20.27 5.57 -8.22
N ILE A 342 -19.58 6.12 -9.21
CA ILE A 342 -20.04 6.23 -10.61
C ILE A 342 -19.23 5.27 -11.45
N VAL A 343 -19.94 4.36 -12.11
CA VAL A 343 -19.40 3.46 -13.12
C VAL A 343 -19.60 4.12 -14.47
N ASN A 344 -18.53 4.49 -15.13
CA ASN A 344 -18.53 5.27 -16.37
C ASN A 344 -18.54 4.38 -17.63
N GLY A 345 -19.52 3.48 -17.74
CA GLY A 345 -19.63 2.52 -18.86
C GLY A 345 -19.72 3.18 -20.23
N SER A 346 -20.32 4.39 -20.33
CA SER A 346 -20.40 5.13 -21.59
C SER A 346 -19.06 5.60 -22.17
N SER A 347 -17.99 5.60 -21.37
CA SER A 347 -16.62 5.98 -21.78
C SER A 347 -15.80 4.78 -22.28
N GLY A 348 -16.38 3.60 -22.33
CA GLY A 348 -15.79 2.31 -22.63
C GLY A 348 -16.28 1.26 -21.64
N THR A 349 -16.13 -0.01 -21.97
CA THR A 349 -16.57 -1.11 -21.11
C THR A 349 -16.01 -0.94 -19.70
N ALA A 350 -16.90 -0.89 -18.71
CA ALA A 350 -16.57 -0.81 -17.29
C ALA A 350 -16.99 -2.10 -16.59
N SER A 351 -16.30 -2.49 -15.54
CA SER A 351 -16.52 -3.73 -14.81
C SER A 351 -17.05 -3.45 -13.41
N ILE A 352 -18.08 -4.18 -12.99
CA ILE A 352 -18.60 -4.12 -11.62
C ILE A 352 -18.50 -5.51 -11.02
N ARG A 353 -17.78 -5.63 -9.90
CA ARG A 353 -17.68 -6.84 -9.08
C ARG A 353 -18.76 -6.83 -8.00
N MET A 354 -19.43 -7.95 -7.84
CA MET A 354 -20.41 -8.14 -6.75
C MET A 354 -20.47 -9.61 -6.31
N PRO A 355 -21.04 -9.92 -5.13
CA PRO A 355 -21.21 -11.31 -4.69
C PRO A 355 -22.09 -12.08 -5.69
N LEU A 356 -21.76 -13.35 -5.90
CA LEU A 356 -22.39 -14.21 -6.89
C LEU A 356 -23.93 -14.21 -6.86
N PRO A 357 -24.63 -14.22 -5.68
CA PRO A 357 -26.10 -14.17 -5.63
C PRO A 357 -26.74 -12.92 -6.24
N TYR A 358 -25.98 -11.82 -6.37
CA TYR A 358 -26.48 -10.57 -6.96
C TYR A 358 -26.26 -10.45 -8.46
N ILE A 359 -25.40 -11.30 -9.05
CA ILE A 359 -25.09 -11.29 -10.48
C ILE A 359 -26.34 -11.54 -11.32
N MET A 360 -27.07 -12.62 -11.04
CA MET A 360 -28.31 -12.96 -11.77
C MET A 360 -29.36 -11.88 -11.59
N LYS A 361 -29.55 -11.36 -10.38
CA LYS A 361 -30.48 -10.25 -10.13
C LYS A 361 -30.13 -9.00 -10.93
N PHE A 362 -28.83 -8.70 -11.06
CA PHE A 362 -28.40 -7.56 -11.88
C PHE A 362 -28.74 -7.77 -13.36
N ILE A 363 -28.50 -8.96 -13.90
CA ILE A 363 -28.81 -9.29 -15.29
C ILE A 363 -30.30 -9.19 -15.55
N ASP A 364 -31.13 -9.80 -14.69
CA ASP A 364 -32.60 -9.82 -14.85
C ASP A 364 -33.24 -8.43 -14.70
N LEU A 365 -32.67 -7.57 -13.85
CA LEU A 365 -33.22 -6.25 -13.53
C LEU A 365 -32.42 -5.10 -14.16
N GLN A 366 -31.57 -5.37 -15.12
CA GLN A 366 -30.63 -4.41 -15.71
C GLN A 366 -31.33 -3.13 -16.19
N ASP A 367 -32.44 -3.24 -16.93
CA ASP A 367 -33.18 -2.06 -17.41
C ASP A 367 -33.81 -1.27 -16.26
N SER A 368 -34.27 -1.92 -15.20
CA SER A 368 -34.80 -1.27 -14.02
C SER A 368 -33.72 -0.49 -13.29
N ILE A 369 -32.50 -1.04 -13.19
CA ILE A 369 -31.33 -0.39 -12.59
C ILE A 369 -30.96 0.87 -13.37
N TYR A 370 -30.85 0.79 -14.71
CA TYR A 370 -30.48 1.94 -15.53
C TYR A 370 -31.54 3.06 -15.53
N ASN A 371 -32.80 2.71 -15.33
CA ASN A 371 -33.90 3.66 -15.32
C ASN A 371 -34.21 4.24 -13.93
N TYR A 372 -33.73 3.59 -12.84
CA TYR A 372 -33.96 4.05 -11.47
C TYR A 372 -33.41 5.44 -11.25
N GLN A 373 -34.29 6.43 -10.98
CA GLN A 373 -33.92 7.82 -10.71
C GLN A 373 -32.83 8.39 -11.65
N ARG A 374 -32.88 8.04 -12.93
CA ARG A 374 -31.85 8.37 -13.92
C ARG A 374 -31.51 9.86 -13.95
N SER A 375 -32.48 10.76 -13.88
CA SER A 375 -32.30 12.21 -13.90
C SER A 375 -31.52 12.73 -12.66
N SER A 376 -31.61 12.04 -11.53
CA SER A 376 -30.92 12.42 -10.30
C SER A 376 -29.45 12.00 -10.31
N TYR A 377 -29.12 10.85 -10.90
CA TYR A 377 -27.76 10.29 -10.89
C TYR A 377 -26.93 10.64 -12.12
N HIS A 378 -27.56 10.85 -13.28
CA HIS A 378 -26.85 11.12 -14.55
C HIS A 378 -26.61 12.62 -14.83
N LYS A 379 -26.13 13.37 -13.87
CA LYS A 379 -25.53 14.67 -14.16
C LYS A 379 -24.21 14.44 -14.89
N LYS A 380 -24.12 14.85 -16.17
CA LYS A 380 -22.89 14.74 -16.96
C LYS A 380 -21.74 15.42 -16.21
N ARG A 381 -20.77 14.63 -15.75
CA ARG A 381 -19.54 15.13 -15.12
C ARG A 381 -18.40 14.83 -16.07
N PRO A 382 -17.68 15.86 -16.57
CA PRO A 382 -16.52 15.62 -17.42
C PRO A 382 -15.46 14.86 -16.65
N GLN A 383 -14.86 13.87 -17.32
CA GLN A 383 -13.65 13.20 -16.81
C GLN A 383 -12.50 14.18 -16.99
N VAL A 384 -11.76 14.39 -15.91
CA VAL A 384 -10.56 15.23 -15.92
C VAL A 384 -9.35 14.31 -15.66
N ALA A 385 -8.37 14.37 -16.56
CA ALA A 385 -7.11 13.66 -16.35
C ALA A 385 -6.42 14.18 -15.08
N ILE A 386 -5.89 13.28 -14.27
CA ILE A 386 -5.04 13.65 -13.15
C ILE A 386 -3.67 13.94 -13.72
N ASN A 387 -3.28 15.23 -13.70
CA ASN A 387 -1.92 15.63 -14.03
C ASN A 387 -1.02 15.23 -12.84
N GLU A 388 0.12 14.66 -13.15
CA GLU A 388 1.14 14.35 -12.16
C GLU A 388 1.61 15.64 -11.52
N ALA A 389 1.67 15.67 -10.19
CA ALA A 389 2.47 16.70 -9.52
C ALA A 389 3.92 16.53 -10.03
N PRO A 390 4.62 17.59 -10.41
CA PRO A 390 6.01 17.47 -10.79
C PRO A 390 6.76 16.83 -9.62
N SER A 391 7.50 15.74 -9.89
CA SER A 391 8.42 15.09 -8.95
C SER A 391 9.61 16.02 -8.67
N GLY A 392 9.33 17.15 -8.03
CA GLY A 392 10.31 18.07 -7.51
C GLY A 392 10.53 17.72 -6.05
N HIS A 393 11.71 17.21 -5.75
CA HIS A 393 12.24 17.34 -4.40
C HIS A 393 12.17 18.84 -4.06
N ALA A 394 11.14 19.23 -3.32
CA ALA A 394 11.09 20.53 -2.72
C ALA A 394 12.18 20.57 -1.64
N HIS A 395 13.39 20.97 -2.04
CA HIS A 395 14.33 21.50 -1.09
C HIS A 395 13.60 22.63 -0.33
N ARG A 396 13.20 22.33 0.90
CA ARG A 396 12.75 23.34 1.85
C ARG A 396 13.88 24.34 1.96
N PRO A 397 13.73 25.62 1.60
CA PRO A 397 14.81 26.59 1.77
C PRO A 397 15.09 26.71 3.27
N ARG A 398 16.32 26.41 3.66
CA ARG A 398 16.85 26.63 4.99
C ARG A 398 16.52 28.06 5.40
N ARG A 399 15.72 28.22 6.44
CA ARG A 399 15.37 29.51 7.05
C ARG A 399 16.69 30.16 7.48
N SER A 400 17.11 31.22 6.78
CA SER A 400 18.23 32.05 7.17
C SER A 400 17.87 32.75 8.47
N GLU A 401 18.67 32.55 9.50
CA GLU A 401 18.63 33.34 10.75
C GLU A 401 18.81 34.83 10.46
N PRO A 402 18.15 35.73 11.18
CA PRO A 402 18.31 37.15 10.99
C PRO A 402 19.63 37.62 11.56
N ASP A 403 20.51 38.13 10.70
CA ASP A 403 21.73 38.84 11.08
C ASP A 403 21.44 40.00 12.01
N GLN A 404 22.12 40.05 13.13
CA GLN A 404 22.14 41.21 14.06
C GLN A 404 22.84 42.39 13.40
N LYS A 405 22.13 43.51 13.44
CA LYS A 405 22.65 44.83 13.08
C LYS A 405 23.82 45.23 13.96
N SER A 406 24.93 45.62 13.37
CA SER A 406 25.90 46.53 13.99
C SER A 406 26.03 47.76 13.08
N GLU A 407 25.87 48.90 13.74
CA GLU A 407 25.84 50.26 13.18
C GLU A 407 27.19 50.71 12.62
N ALA A 408 27.06 51.71 11.75
CA ALA A 408 28.01 52.44 10.90
C ALA A 408 29.23 53.09 11.62
N PRO A 409 30.19 53.69 10.89
CA PRO A 409 29.93 55.01 10.32
C PRO A 409 30.52 55.26 8.92
N SER A 410 29.90 56.28 8.31
CA SER A 410 30.16 56.95 7.08
C SER A 410 31.54 57.57 6.93
N VAL A 411 32.18 57.51 5.71
CA VAL A 411 33.01 58.57 5.13
C VAL A 411 32.88 58.58 3.62
N ASN A 412 32.63 59.78 3.09
CA ASN A 412 32.63 60.22 1.71
C ASN A 412 33.99 60.05 1.00
N GLN A 413 34.01 59.80 -0.29
CA GLN A 413 34.58 60.67 -1.35
C GLN A 413 34.64 59.95 -2.70
N GLN A 414 34.05 60.55 -3.67
CA GLN A 414 34.31 60.83 -5.05
C GLN A 414 35.68 60.35 -5.61
N ASP A 415 35.70 59.76 -6.79
CA ASP A 415 36.11 60.31 -8.07
C ASP A 415 36.39 59.22 -9.14
N THR A 416 35.70 59.36 -10.22
CA THR A 416 36.06 59.49 -11.65
C THR A 416 37.02 58.52 -12.34
N TYR A 417 36.58 58.20 -13.59
CA TYR A 417 37.32 57.90 -14.85
C TYR A 417 37.92 56.49 -15.11
N GLY A 418 37.46 55.92 -16.24
CA GLY A 418 38.33 55.61 -17.38
C GLY A 418 38.09 54.24 -18.05
N SER A 419 37.29 54.23 -19.03
CA SER A 419 37.36 53.69 -20.41
C SER A 419 38.51 52.77 -20.84
N LYS A 420 38.09 51.87 -21.79
CA LYS A 420 38.82 51.07 -22.83
C LYS A 420 38.97 49.60 -22.44
N GLY A 421 38.45 48.60 -23.20
CA GLY A 421 38.38 48.41 -24.64
C GLY A 421 39.29 47.31 -25.10
N LYS A 422 38.71 46.37 -25.90
CA LYS A 422 39.35 45.42 -26.84
C LYS A 422 39.25 43.92 -26.47
N THR A 423 38.44 43.23 -27.21
CA THR A 423 38.55 42.49 -28.47
C THR A 423 39.04 41.04 -28.36
N ARG A 424 38.11 40.15 -28.78
CA ARG A 424 38.28 39.01 -29.70
C ARG A 424 39.43 38.01 -29.48
N HIS A 425 39.07 36.72 -29.38
CA HIS A 425 39.47 35.75 -30.40
C HIS A 425 38.58 34.48 -30.39
N LYS A 426 37.91 34.26 -31.53
CA LYS A 426 37.38 32.99 -32.01
C LYS A 426 38.59 32.08 -32.38
N LYS A 427 38.47 30.78 -32.13
CA LYS A 427 39.09 29.74 -32.95
C LYS A 427 38.11 28.58 -33.16
N GLU A 428 37.57 28.56 -34.36
CA GLU A 428 37.13 27.36 -35.09
C GLU A 428 38.33 26.44 -35.32
N TYR A 429 38.12 25.13 -35.24
CA TYR A 429 38.82 24.17 -36.05
C TYR A 429 37.91 23.07 -36.52
N GLN A 430 38.02 22.85 -37.83
CA GLN A 430 37.22 22.06 -38.74
C GLN A 430 37.46 20.55 -38.65
N ASN A 431 36.43 19.85 -39.15
CA ASN A 431 36.38 18.49 -39.69
C ASN A 431 37.59 18.06 -40.55
N THR A 432 37.90 16.76 -40.52
CA THR A 432 37.81 15.93 -41.73
C THR A 432 38.06 14.44 -41.43
N PRO A 433 37.51 13.51 -42.28
CA PRO A 433 37.50 12.07 -42.06
C PRO A 433 38.52 11.33 -42.97
N LYS A 434 38.95 10.13 -42.62
CA LYS A 434 39.54 9.12 -43.53
C LYS A 434 39.21 7.72 -43.01
N ASN A 435 38.40 7.04 -43.63
CA ASN A 435 38.33 6.12 -44.77
C ASN A 435 39.43 5.02 -44.84
N ASN A 436 38.93 3.80 -44.83
CA ASN A 436 39.25 2.62 -45.64
C ASN A 436 40.32 1.60 -45.17
N ARG A 437 39.93 0.39 -45.06
CA ARG A 437 40.09 -0.81 -45.94
C ARG A 437 40.26 -2.14 -45.16
N ARG A 438 39.28 -3.02 -45.35
CA ARG A 438 39.36 -4.42 -45.87
C ARG A 438 40.64 -5.23 -45.73
N ARG A 439 40.47 -6.46 -45.19
CA ARG A 439 40.76 -7.82 -45.75
C ARG A 439 40.69 -8.83 -44.61
N SER A 440 39.75 -9.77 -44.58
CA SER A 440 39.58 -11.06 -45.27
C SER A 440 40.72 -12.07 -45.07
N HIS A 441 40.30 -13.25 -44.66
CA HIS A 441 40.79 -14.63 -44.69
C HIS A 441 41.00 -15.16 -43.26
N GLY A 442 40.37 -16.25 -42.76
CA GLY A 442 40.05 -17.51 -43.44
C GLY A 442 40.83 -18.63 -42.77
N LYS A 443 40.24 -19.32 -41.89
CA LYS A 443 40.18 -20.80 -41.78
C LYS A 443 39.19 -21.19 -40.68
#